data_824aefaea4e0efb5340fdd496defdb38
#
_entry.id   824aefaea4e0efb5340fdd496defdb38
#
_cell.length_a   1.000
_cell.length_b   1.000
_cell.length_c   1.000
_cell.angle_alpha   90.00
_cell.angle_beta   90.00
_cell.angle_gamma   90.00
#
_symmetry.space_group_name_H-M   'P 1'
#
loop_
_entity.id
_entity.type
_entity.pdbx_description
1 polymer ?
#
loop_
_entity_poly.entity_id
_entity_poly.type
_entity_poly.pdbx_seq_one_letter_code
_entity_poly.pdbx_strand_id
1 'polypeptide(L)'
;IYGATLVGSPFIGIGFNDYLGWAHTNNVHDGQDLYKLVLVDGGYKWGDDSKPFAIRTVKLKVRGADGVLSEKELTIKESVHGPIVREDEDYAYALRVVGQDQPYIFEQYLEMALAKNFNEFQKAASRLQNPFFTTMYADRDGRIMHLFGGRTPVRPAGDWDWLGTVPGDTPQTLWQDTHTYTELPKVIDAKSGWLQNANDPPWTTTLPRELDRRDYPDYMSRNFMHFRAQRSARMAYEDDKITFQELLAYKMDTRMELADRLVDDLVEAAESSDDKFLHKAAAV
;
A
#
# COMPACT_ATOMS: atom_id res chain seq x y z
N ILE A 1 -7.92 0.30 25.42
CA ILE A 1 -7.69 0.17 23.96
C ILE A 1 -8.58 -0.93 23.44
N TYR A 2 -9.30 -0.66 22.34
CA TYR A 2 -10.15 -1.63 21.66
C TYR A 2 -9.87 -1.58 20.16
N GLY A 3 -9.88 -2.71 19.47
CA GLY A 3 -9.61 -2.74 18.04
C GLY A 3 -9.52 -4.14 17.45
N ALA A 4 -9.04 -4.20 16.22
CA ALA A 4 -8.85 -5.42 15.44
C ALA A 4 -7.39 -5.55 14.98
N THR A 5 -6.98 -6.79 14.75
CA THR A 5 -5.66 -7.13 14.22
C THR A 5 -5.72 -8.34 13.31
N LEU A 6 -4.65 -8.58 12.57
CA LEU A 6 -4.47 -9.82 11.82
C LEU A 6 -4.18 -10.98 12.78
N VAL A 7 -4.74 -12.15 12.48
CA VAL A 7 -4.50 -13.36 13.29
C VAL A 7 -3.00 -13.64 13.42
N GLY A 8 -2.54 -13.80 14.66
CA GLY A 8 -1.13 -14.03 14.97
C GLY A 8 -0.30 -12.76 15.20
N SER A 9 -0.85 -11.57 14.96
CA SER A 9 -0.15 -10.30 15.27
C SER A 9 -0.35 -9.90 16.72
N PRO A 10 0.69 -9.50 17.45
CA PRO A 10 0.62 -9.14 18.88
C PRO A 10 0.23 -7.67 19.12
N PHE A 11 -0.21 -6.93 18.09
CA PHE A 11 -0.55 -5.51 18.18
C PHE A 11 -1.94 -5.23 17.57
N ILE A 12 -2.54 -4.12 17.96
CA ILE A 12 -3.81 -3.65 17.40
C ILE A 12 -3.51 -2.85 16.12
N GLY A 13 -3.93 -3.38 14.97
CA GLY A 13 -3.71 -2.74 13.67
C GLY A 13 -4.67 -1.57 13.41
N ILE A 14 -5.95 -1.75 13.75
CA ILE A 14 -7.01 -0.72 13.63
C ILE A 14 -7.71 -0.65 14.97
N GLY A 15 -7.80 0.53 15.56
CA GLY A 15 -8.41 0.63 16.88
C GLY A 15 -8.55 2.06 17.40
N PHE A 16 -8.93 2.13 18.65
CA PHE A 16 -9.07 3.39 19.39
C PHE A 16 -8.78 3.20 20.88
N ASN A 17 -8.48 4.30 21.52
CA ASN A 17 -8.39 4.42 22.97
C ASN A 17 -9.30 5.56 23.47
N ASP A 18 -9.15 6.00 24.70
CA ASP A 18 -10.00 7.07 25.27
C ASP A 18 -9.78 8.45 24.63
N TYR A 19 -8.74 8.62 23.80
CA TYR A 19 -8.30 9.90 23.26
C TYR A 19 -8.42 9.99 21.75
N LEU A 20 -8.12 8.90 21.05
CA LEU A 20 -7.94 8.89 19.59
C LEU A 20 -8.27 7.53 18.97
N GLY A 21 -8.46 7.53 17.66
CA GLY A 21 -8.61 6.32 16.86
C GLY A 21 -7.74 6.36 15.63
N TRP A 22 -7.37 5.18 15.14
CA TRP A 22 -6.59 5.01 13.92
C TRP A 22 -7.07 3.84 13.10
N ALA A 23 -6.87 3.96 11.80
CA ALA A 23 -7.09 2.89 10.84
C ALA A 23 -5.96 2.85 9.81
N HIS A 24 -5.72 1.66 9.27
CA HIS A 24 -4.80 1.47 8.17
C HIS A 24 -5.55 0.92 6.96
N THR A 25 -5.22 1.48 5.80
CA THR A 25 -5.69 0.97 4.51
C THR A 25 -4.49 0.59 3.66
N ASN A 26 -4.64 -0.41 2.79
CA ASN A 26 -3.56 -0.74 1.85
C ASN A 26 -3.17 0.50 1.07
N ASN A 27 -1.90 0.80 1.12
CA ASN A 27 -1.31 1.82 0.30
C ASN A 27 -1.05 1.25 -1.09
N VAL A 28 -1.28 2.06 -2.10
CA VAL A 28 -1.02 1.71 -3.51
C VAL A 28 0.29 2.32 -3.99
N HIS A 29 1.21 2.58 -3.07
CA HIS A 29 2.54 3.02 -3.40
C HIS A 29 3.38 1.86 -3.94
N ASP A 30 4.36 2.21 -4.73
CA ASP A 30 5.29 1.29 -5.34
C ASP A 30 6.52 1.09 -4.42
N GLY A 31 6.42 0.11 -3.53
CA GLY A 31 7.42 -0.18 -2.48
C GLY A 31 8.32 -1.36 -2.79
N GLN A 32 8.31 -1.88 -4.02
CA GLN A 32 9.12 -3.03 -4.41
C GLN A 32 9.57 -2.93 -5.86
N ASP A 33 10.78 -3.44 -6.14
CA ASP A 33 11.36 -3.46 -7.47
C ASP A 33 11.97 -4.83 -7.79
N LEU A 34 11.78 -5.28 -9.02
CA LEU A 34 12.39 -6.50 -9.54
C LEU A 34 13.60 -6.14 -10.39
N TYR A 35 14.78 -6.59 -9.97
CA TYR A 35 16.04 -6.34 -10.65
C TYR A 35 16.48 -7.53 -11.49
N LYS A 36 16.80 -7.27 -12.77
CA LYS A 36 17.36 -8.26 -13.69
C LYS A 36 18.87 -8.16 -13.66
N LEU A 37 19.54 -9.23 -13.21
CA LEU A 37 20.98 -9.38 -13.10
C LEU A 37 21.50 -10.21 -14.26
N VAL A 38 22.53 -9.77 -14.94
CA VAL A 38 23.25 -10.58 -15.93
C VAL A 38 24.19 -11.53 -15.22
N LEU A 39 24.04 -12.83 -15.42
CA LEU A 39 24.91 -13.83 -14.82
C LEU A 39 26.28 -13.84 -15.50
N VAL A 40 27.33 -14.01 -14.70
CA VAL A 40 28.72 -14.21 -15.13
C VAL A 40 29.34 -15.30 -14.27
N ASP A 41 30.50 -15.79 -14.66
CA ASP A 41 31.20 -16.81 -13.88
C ASP A 41 31.46 -16.33 -12.44
N GLY A 42 30.99 -17.12 -11.49
CA GLY A 42 31.11 -16.84 -10.05
C GLY A 42 30.16 -15.83 -9.46
N GLY A 43 29.20 -15.24 -10.25
CA GLY A 43 28.28 -14.25 -9.72
C GLY A 43 27.43 -13.54 -10.76
N TYR A 44 27.31 -12.21 -10.63
CA TYR A 44 26.56 -11.35 -11.55
C TYR A 44 27.34 -10.07 -11.89
N LYS A 45 27.09 -9.53 -13.07
CA LYS A 45 27.68 -8.27 -13.54
C LYS A 45 27.26 -7.11 -12.63
N TRP A 46 28.20 -6.17 -12.36
CA TRP A 46 27.99 -4.98 -11.55
C TRP A 46 28.84 -3.82 -12.05
N GLY A 47 28.28 -2.98 -12.91
CA GLY A 47 29.03 -1.94 -13.60
C GLY A 47 30.05 -2.56 -14.54
N ASP A 48 31.31 -2.15 -14.39
CA ASP A 48 32.44 -2.70 -15.16
C ASP A 48 33.03 -3.97 -14.53
N ASP A 49 32.57 -4.35 -13.33
CA ASP A 49 33.03 -5.49 -12.55
C ASP A 49 31.96 -6.58 -12.42
N SER A 50 32.21 -7.54 -11.54
CA SER A 50 31.27 -8.57 -11.10
C SER A 50 31.21 -8.66 -9.58
N LYS A 51 30.06 -9.14 -9.05
CA LYS A 51 29.88 -9.43 -7.63
C LYS A 51 29.43 -10.88 -7.42
N PRO A 52 29.96 -11.58 -6.40
CA PRO A 52 29.43 -12.87 -6.02
C PRO A 52 28.06 -12.72 -5.33
N PHE A 53 27.24 -13.76 -5.42
CA PHE A 53 26.05 -13.87 -4.57
C PHE A 53 26.45 -14.18 -3.12
N ALA A 54 25.77 -13.57 -2.16
CA ALA A 54 25.77 -14.08 -0.80
C ALA A 54 24.90 -15.35 -0.77
N ILE A 55 25.46 -16.42 -0.20
CA ILE A 55 24.78 -17.73 -0.16
C ILE A 55 24.53 -18.12 1.29
N ARG A 56 23.29 -18.49 1.58
CA ARG A 56 22.86 -18.97 2.91
C ARG A 56 22.05 -20.25 2.75
N THR A 57 22.38 -21.29 3.51
CA THR A 57 21.61 -22.53 3.56
C THR A 57 20.77 -22.59 4.82
N VAL A 58 19.48 -22.91 4.67
CA VAL A 58 18.51 -23.05 5.76
C VAL A 58 17.93 -24.46 5.72
N LYS A 59 17.89 -25.12 6.88
CA LYS A 59 17.24 -26.42 7.04
C LYS A 59 15.78 -26.25 7.43
N LEU A 60 14.92 -26.82 6.62
CA LEU A 60 13.47 -26.77 6.79
C LEU A 60 12.93 -28.15 7.19
N LYS A 61 12.09 -28.21 8.20
CA LYS A 61 11.31 -29.41 8.51
C LYS A 61 10.02 -29.36 7.70
N VAL A 62 9.88 -30.24 6.73
CA VAL A 62 8.73 -30.32 5.83
C VAL A 62 7.91 -31.55 6.16
N ARG A 63 6.59 -31.37 6.40
CA ARG A 63 5.66 -32.49 6.62
C ARG A 63 5.22 -33.05 5.28
N GLY A 64 5.45 -34.35 5.06
CA GLY A 64 4.97 -35.09 3.90
C GLY A 64 3.46 -35.37 3.96
N ALA A 65 2.90 -35.88 2.86
CA ALA A 65 1.50 -36.27 2.79
C ALA A 65 1.14 -37.43 3.76
N ASP A 66 2.13 -38.23 4.13
CA ASP A 66 2.05 -39.30 5.14
C ASP A 66 2.12 -38.79 6.58
N GLY A 67 2.27 -37.46 6.77
CA GLY A 67 2.40 -36.82 8.07
C GLY A 67 3.83 -36.87 8.66
N VAL A 68 4.78 -37.51 8.00
CA VAL A 68 6.18 -37.63 8.47
C VAL A 68 6.94 -36.34 8.18
N LEU A 69 7.73 -35.90 9.16
CA LEU A 69 8.62 -34.75 8.99
C LEU A 69 9.95 -35.19 8.36
N SER A 70 10.31 -34.58 7.25
CA SER A 70 11.61 -34.70 6.60
C SER A 70 12.39 -33.38 6.65
N GLU A 71 13.69 -33.44 6.75
CA GLU A 71 14.57 -32.25 6.65
C GLU A 71 14.89 -32.00 5.18
N LYS A 72 14.69 -30.74 4.74
CA LYS A 72 15.12 -30.26 3.42
C LYS A 72 16.02 -29.05 3.59
N GLU A 73 17.09 -29.00 2.80
CA GLU A 73 17.95 -27.84 2.71
C GLU A 73 17.43 -26.88 1.61
N LEU A 74 17.35 -25.62 1.96
CA LEU A 74 17.04 -24.52 1.03
C LEU A 74 18.26 -23.61 0.93
N THR A 75 18.80 -23.48 -0.26
CA THR A 75 19.85 -22.49 -0.56
C THR A 75 19.21 -21.18 -0.98
N ILE A 76 19.52 -20.14 -0.26
CA ILE A 76 19.08 -18.77 -0.54
C ILE A 76 20.27 -18.02 -1.11
N LYS A 77 20.10 -17.47 -2.31
CA LYS A 77 21.07 -16.56 -2.94
C LYS A 77 20.58 -15.13 -2.76
N GLU A 78 21.48 -14.21 -2.46
CA GLU A 78 21.19 -12.79 -2.31
C GLU A 78 22.20 -11.96 -3.10
N SER A 79 21.70 -10.93 -3.79
CA SER A 79 22.49 -9.90 -4.44
C SER A 79 22.48 -8.61 -3.60
N VAL A 80 23.12 -7.55 -4.07
CA VAL A 80 23.03 -6.20 -3.46
C VAL A 80 21.59 -5.63 -3.49
N HIS A 81 20.73 -6.16 -4.37
CA HIS A 81 19.33 -5.73 -4.48
C HIS A 81 18.40 -6.49 -3.52
N GLY A 82 18.80 -7.69 -3.08
CA GLY A 82 18.01 -8.55 -2.22
C GLY A 82 18.03 -10.02 -2.67
N PRO A 83 17.11 -10.84 -2.16
CA PRO A 83 17.04 -12.27 -2.48
C PRO A 83 16.73 -12.52 -3.96
N ILE A 84 17.35 -13.58 -4.50
CA ILE A 84 17.06 -14.08 -5.83
C ILE A 84 15.78 -14.90 -5.79
N VAL A 85 14.77 -14.46 -6.55
CA VAL A 85 13.45 -15.10 -6.61
C VAL A 85 13.26 -15.96 -7.86
N ARG A 86 14.09 -15.75 -8.86
CA ARG A 86 14.12 -16.54 -10.10
C ARG A 86 15.53 -16.50 -10.71
N GLU A 87 15.90 -17.58 -11.38
CA GLU A 87 17.15 -17.70 -12.13
C GLU A 87 16.89 -18.53 -13.39
N ASP A 88 17.48 -18.14 -14.51
CA ASP A 88 17.58 -18.90 -15.76
C ASP A 88 19.04 -19.01 -16.19
N GLU A 89 19.32 -19.41 -17.44
CA GLU A 89 20.70 -19.65 -17.93
C GLU A 89 21.55 -18.37 -17.94
N ASP A 90 20.97 -17.23 -18.31
CA ASP A 90 21.67 -15.97 -18.52
C ASP A 90 21.42 -14.92 -17.44
N TYR A 91 20.31 -15.05 -16.70
CA TYR A 91 19.82 -14.01 -15.80
C TYR A 91 19.36 -14.54 -14.45
N ALA A 92 19.56 -13.71 -13.42
CA ALA A 92 18.89 -13.86 -12.14
C ALA A 92 18.00 -12.64 -11.86
N TYR A 93 16.93 -12.86 -11.10
CA TYR A 93 15.98 -11.81 -10.73
C TYR A 93 15.96 -11.64 -9.23
N ALA A 94 16.38 -10.45 -8.77
CA ALA A 94 16.39 -10.09 -7.36
C ALA A 94 15.20 -9.23 -7.01
N LEU A 95 14.56 -9.52 -5.89
CA LEU A 95 13.45 -8.73 -5.37
C LEU A 95 13.95 -7.81 -4.25
N ARG A 96 13.76 -6.49 -4.42
CA ARG A 96 14.00 -5.50 -3.39
C ARG A 96 12.68 -4.95 -2.87
N VAL A 97 12.46 -5.03 -1.57
CA VAL A 97 11.22 -4.60 -0.92
C VAL A 97 11.56 -3.67 0.23
N VAL A 98 10.83 -2.56 0.36
CA VAL A 98 10.99 -1.64 1.48
C VAL A 98 10.64 -2.29 2.81
N GLY A 99 11.33 -1.90 3.87
CA GLY A 99 10.99 -2.30 5.24
C GLY A 99 11.51 -3.66 5.68
N GLN A 100 12.22 -4.42 4.83
CA GLN A 100 12.82 -5.71 5.22
C GLN A 100 13.88 -5.56 6.33
N ASP A 101 14.50 -4.41 6.42
CA ASP A 101 15.53 -4.03 7.40
C ASP A 101 14.97 -3.31 8.64
N GLN A 102 13.65 -3.25 8.81
CA GLN A 102 12.97 -2.45 9.82
C GLN A 102 12.24 -3.33 10.84
N PRO A 103 12.91 -3.70 11.97
CA PRO A 103 12.36 -4.67 12.92
C PRO A 103 11.39 -4.07 13.96
N TYR A 104 11.15 -2.74 13.97
CA TYR A 104 10.44 -2.05 15.05
C TYR A 104 8.96 -1.77 14.77
N ILE A 105 8.33 -2.53 13.89
CA ILE A 105 6.91 -2.35 13.54
C ILE A 105 6.00 -2.52 14.77
N PHE A 106 6.28 -3.50 15.63
CA PHE A 106 5.48 -3.75 16.83
C PHE A 106 5.59 -2.61 17.83
N GLU A 107 6.78 -2.05 17.98
CA GLU A 107 7.03 -0.89 18.84
C GLU A 107 6.28 0.34 18.35
N GLN A 108 6.31 0.61 17.03
CA GLN A 108 5.52 1.71 16.44
C GLN A 108 4.02 1.54 16.71
N TYR A 109 3.46 0.36 16.48
CA TYR A 109 2.03 0.11 16.74
C TYR A 109 1.68 0.24 18.23
N LEU A 110 2.55 -0.21 19.12
CA LEU A 110 2.36 -0.03 20.56
C LEU A 110 2.37 1.45 20.95
N GLU A 111 3.34 2.21 20.47
CA GLU A 111 3.42 3.66 20.70
C GLU A 111 2.18 4.39 20.16
N MET A 112 1.72 4.05 18.95
CA MET A 112 0.49 4.60 18.37
C MET A 112 -0.73 4.28 19.25
N ALA A 113 -0.86 3.04 19.72
CA ALA A 113 -1.98 2.59 20.55
C ALA A 113 -1.99 3.24 21.95
N LEU A 114 -0.83 3.58 22.49
CA LEU A 114 -0.68 4.23 23.81
C LEU A 114 -0.71 5.76 23.74
N ALA A 115 -0.67 6.35 22.55
CA ALA A 115 -0.70 7.79 22.35
C ALA A 115 -2.00 8.41 22.91
N LYS A 116 -1.88 9.58 23.51
CA LYS A 116 -2.99 10.31 24.16
C LYS A 116 -3.39 11.60 23.41
N ASN A 117 -2.62 11.98 22.42
CA ASN A 117 -2.82 13.18 21.62
C ASN A 117 -2.15 13.04 20.26
N PHE A 118 -2.44 13.99 19.37
CA PHE A 118 -1.92 14.01 18.01
C PHE A 118 -0.37 13.99 17.96
N ASN A 119 0.31 14.74 18.81
CA ASN A 119 1.76 14.85 18.75
C ASN A 119 2.45 13.53 19.09
N GLU A 120 1.94 12.81 20.10
CA GLU A 120 2.45 11.49 20.48
C GLU A 120 2.20 10.47 19.37
N PHE A 121 1.00 10.47 18.79
CA PHE A 121 0.66 9.59 17.67
C PHE A 121 1.50 9.89 16.43
N GLN A 122 1.62 11.16 16.04
CA GLN A 122 2.44 11.60 14.91
C GLN A 122 3.90 11.20 15.09
N LYS A 123 4.45 11.36 16.30
CA LYS A 123 5.82 10.91 16.62
C LYS A 123 5.98 9.40 16.38
N ALA A 124 5.04 8.59 16.81
CA ALA A 124 5.08 7.14 16.59
C ALA A 124 4.95 6.82 15.08
N ALA A 125 3.98 7.41 14.38
CA ALA A 125 3.76 7.21 12.96
C ALA A 125 4.95 7.66 12.09
N SER A 126 5.67 8.72 12.50
CA SER A 126 6.84 9.24 11.79
C SER A 126 8.06 8.31 11.78
N ARG A 127 8.05 7.24 12.58
CA ARG A 127 9.08 6.17 12.53
C ARG A 127 9.03 5.37 11.22
N LEU A 128 7.90 5.40 10.49
CA LEU A 128 7.68 4.73 9.20
C LEU A 128 8.08 3.24 9.21
N GLN A 129 7.82 2.54 10.31
CA GLN A 129 8.10 1.11 10.42
C GLN A 129 7.03 0.24 9.77
N ASN A 130 5.85 0.81 9.51
CA ASN A 130 4.77 0.16 8.75
C ASN A 130 4.97 0.46 7.26
N PRO A 131 5.44 -0.50 6.42
CA PRO A 131 5.95 -0.18 5.09
C PRO A 131 4.88 0.02 4.03
N PHE A 132 3.63 -0.49 4.22
CA PHE A 132 2.68 -0.63 3.10
C PHE A 132 1.31 0.00 3.33
N PHE A 133 1.12 0.76 4.41
CA PHE A 133 -0.21 1.23 4.76
C PHE A 133 -0.31 2.75 4.86
N THR A 134 -1.39 3.28 4.30
CA THR A 134 -1.91 4.58 4.65
C THR A 134 -2.39 4.56 6.11
N THR A 135 -2.15 5.63 6.83
CA THR A 135 -2.63 5.82 8.19
C THR A 135 -3.69 6.91 8.22
N MET A 136 -4.87 6.56 8.73
CA MET A 136 -5.95 7.49 9.05
C MET A 136 -5.99 7.69 10.56
N TYR A 137 -6.20 8.91 11.00
CA TYR A 137 -6.25 9.30 12.40
C TYR A 137 -7.39 10.28 12.65
N ALA A 138 -8.03 10.13 13.81
CA ALA A 138 -8.93 11.15 14.36
C ALA A 138 -8.83 11.13 15.89
N ASP A 139 -9.02 12.29 16.54
CA ASP A 139 -9.05 12.38 17.99
C ASP A 139 -10.28 13.15 18.51
N ARG A 140 -10.46 13.07 19.83
CA ARG A 140 -11.58 13.72 20.51
C ARG A 140 -11.49 15.26 20.53
N ASP A 141 -10.31 15.81 20.24
CA ASP A 141 -10.09 17.25 20.16
C ASP A 141 -10.41 17.81 18.76
N GLY A 142 -10.86 16.91 17.83
CA GLY A 142 -11.32 17.24 16.48
C GLY A 142 -10.21 17.24 15.44
N ARG A 143 -9.00 16.79 15.77
CA ARG A 143 -7.92 16.68 14.79
C ARG A 143 -8.07 15.43 13.95
N ILE A 144 -7.77 15.55 12.67
CA ILE A 144 -7.80 14.45 11.70
C ILE A 144 -6.50 14.43 10.87
N MET A 145 -6.06 13.26 10.48
CA MET A 145 -4.89 13.10 9.59
C MET A 145 -5.08 11.94 8.63
N HIS A 146 -4.71 12.19 7.39
CA HIS A 146 -4.36 11.18 6.40
C HIS A 146 -2.85 11.26 6.16
N LEU A 147 -2.15 10.18 6.39
CA LEU A 147 -0.75 10.01 6.02
C LEU A 147 -0.67 8.91 4.94
N PHE A 148 -0.26 9.27 3.73
CA PHE A 148 0.10 8.29 2.70
C PHE A 148 1.43 7.66 3.12
N GLY A 149 1.32 6.79 4.10
CA GLY A 149 2.41 6.29 4.90
C GLY A 149 3.15 5.16 4.23
N GLY A 150 3.97 4.55 5.03
CA GLY A 150 4.85 3.50 4.62
C GLY A 150 6.18 4.05 4.11
N ARG A 151 6.91 3.15 3.47
CA ARG A 151 8.22 3.46 2.93
C ARG A 151 8.15 3.49 1.42
N THR A 152 8.38 4.65 0.83
CA THR A 152 8.52 4.80 -0.62
C THR A 152 9.99 4.97 -0.94
N PRO A 153 10.58 4.13 -1.82
CA PRO A 153 11.98 4.28 -2.21
C PRO A 153 12.26 5.64 -2.84
N VAL A 154 13.41 6.24 -2.53
CA VAL A 154 13.95 7.35 -3.31
C VAL A 154 14.60 6.76 -4.55
N ARG A 155 13.85 6.67 -5.65
CA ARG A 155 14.34 6.07 -6.88
C ARG A 155 15.29 6.99 -7.61
N PRO A 156 16.47 6.47 -8.05
CA PRO A 156 17.42 7.24 -8.85
C PRO A 156 16.78 7.79 -10.13
N ALA A 157 17.16 9.01 -10.49
CA ALA A 157 16.74 9.61 -11.75
C ALA A 157 17.32 8.84 -12.94
N GLY A 158 16.55 8.80 -14.05
CA GLY A 158 16.93 8.10 -15.28
C GLY A 158 15.70 7.63 -16.02
N ASP A 159 15.91 7.13 -17.22
CA ASP A 159 14.84 6.53 -18.05
C ASP A 159 14.71 5.02 -17.68
N TRP A 160 14.23 4.77 -16.46
CA TRP A 160 14.06 3.44 -15.90
C TRP A 160 12.58 3.08 -15.80
N ASP A 161 12.20 1.90 -16.29
CA ASP A 161 10.85 1.36 -16.09
C ASP A 161 10.71 0.72 -14.69
N TRP A 162 10.37 1.55 -13.70
CA TRP A 162 10.12 1.10 -12.33
C TRP A 162 8.84 0.28 -12.14
N LEU A 163 8.00 0.14 -13.17
CA LEU A 163 6.84 -0.77 -13.14
C LEU A 163 7.17 -2.16 -13.65
N GLY A 164 8.25 -2.26 -14.41
CA GLY A 164 8.71 -3.51 -15.00
C GLY A 164 9.88 -4.11 -14.26
N THR A 165 10.86 -4.58 -15.02
CA THR A 165 12.10 -5.15 -14.50
C THR A 165 13.23 -4.15 -14.72
N VAL A 166 13.85 -3.74 -13.64
CA VAL A 166 14.93 -2.74 -13.64
C VAL A 166 16.27 -3.41 -13.88
N PRO A 167 17.22 -2.84 -14.68
CA PRO A 167 18.57 -3.34 -14.78
C PRO A 167 19.24 -3.45 -13.41
N GLY A 168 19.73 -4.64 -13.08
CA GLY A 168 20.39 -4.92 -11.80
C GLY A 168 21.91 -5.06 -11.91
N ASP A 169 22.45 -4.89 -13.11
CA ASP A 169 23.87 -4.99 -13.42
C ASP A 169 24.62 -3.63 -13.33
N THR A 170 23.96 -2.61 -12.81
CA THR A 170 24.50 -1.27 -12.63
C THR A 170 24.21 -0.67 -11.26
N PRO A 171 25.13 0.07 -10.63
CA PRO A 171 24.84 0.80 -9.37
C PRO A 171 23.87 1.96 -9.53
N GLN A 172 23.62 2.43 -10.75
CA GLN A 172 22.79 3.59 -11.04
C GLN A 172 21.30 3.38 -10.73
N THR A 173 20.84 2.13 -10.69
CA THR A 173 19.44 1.77 -10.39
C THR A 173 19.22 1.38 -8.92
N LEU A 174 20.30 1.19 -8.15
CA LEU A 174 20.19 0.77 -6.75
C LEU A 174 19.73 1.95 -5.89
N TRP A 175 18.46 1.93 -5.45
CA TRP A 175 18.02 2.85 -4.40
C TRP A 175 18.49 2.34 -3.02
N GLN A 176 18.85 3.28 -2.14
CA GLN A 176 19.38 2.98 -0.79
C GLN A 176 18.50 3.59 0.30
N ASP A 177 17.82 4.70 -0.02
CA ASP A 177 17.03 5.46 0.91
C ASP A 177 15.53 5.37 0.62
N THR A 178 14.72 5.75 1.60
CA THR A 178 13.28 5.94 1.47
C THR A 178 12.92 7.37 1.84
N HIS A 179 11.82 7.87 1.27
CA HIS A 179 11.30 9.20 1.61
C HIS A 179 11.05 9.33 3.11
N THR A 180 11.42 10.46 3.65
CA THR A 180 11.20 10.81 5.06
C THR A 180 9.73 11.13 5.32
N TYR A 181 9.31 11.11 6.59
CA TYR A 181 7.95 11.49 6.99
C TYR A 181 7.54 12.88 6.45
N THR A 182 8.47 13.83 6.38
CA THR A 182 8.19 15.20 5.88
C THR A 182 7.93 15.25 4.40
N GLU A 183 8.50 14.34 3.63
CA GLU A 183 8.38 14.25 2.17
C GLU A 183 7.16 13.45 1.71
N LEU A 184 6.56 12.65 2.61
CA LEU A 184 5.38 11.86 2.26
C LEU A 184 4.12 12.73 2.15
N PRO A 185 3.21 12.42 1.20
CA PRO A 185 1.92 13.08 1.09
C PRO A 185 1.09 12.88 2.37
N LYS A 186 0.63 13.98 2.95
CA LYS A 186 -0.23 13.95 4.15
C LYS A 186 -1.13 15.16 4.19
N VAL A 187 -2.33 14.97 4.72
CA VAL A 187 -3.27 16.04 5.04
C VAL A 187 -3.54 15.98 6.53
N ILE A 188 -3.39 17.11 7.20
CA ILE A 188 -3.64 17.26 8.63
C ILE A 188 -4.66 18.37 8.79
N ASP A 189 -5.74 18.07 9.52
CA ASP A 189 -6.84 19.00 9.80
C ASP A 189 -7.42 19.60 8.51
N ALA A 190 -7.86 18.71 7.61
CA ALA A 190 -8.45 19.10 6.33
C ALA A 190 -9.50 20.19 6.49
N LYS A 191 -9.47 21.21 5.64
CA LYS A 191 -10.43 22.35 5.67
C LYS A 191 -11.86 21.92 5.45
N SER A 192 -12.07 20.82 4.77
CA SER A 192 -13.38 20.19 4.56
C SER A 192 -13.96 19.57 5.83
N GLY A 193 -13.12 19.32 6.87
CA GLY A 193 -13.52 18.62 8.09
C GLY A 193 -13.62 17.11 7.96
N TRP A 194 -13.30 16.54 6.79
CA TRP A 194 -13.34 15.09 6.55
C TRP A 194 -12.16 14.58 5.73
N LEU A 195 -11.88 13.29 5.89
CA LEU A 195 -10.88 12.54 5.14
C LEU A 195 -11.45 11.18 4.77
N GLN A 196 -11.10 10.68 3.59
CA GLN A 196 -11.43 9.33 3.15
C GLN A 196 -10.21 8.64 2.56
N ASN A 197 -10.19 7.32 2.58
CA ASN A 197 -9.33 6.49 1.76
C ASN A 197 -9.98 5.15 1.46
N ALA A 198 -10.04 4.80 0.20
CA ALA A 198 -10.52 3.53 -0.31
C ALA A 198 -9.46 2.87 -1.22
N ASN A 199 -8.18 2.97 -0.86
CA ASN A 199 -6.99 2.55 -1.62
C ASN A 199 -6.78 3.40 -2.89
N ASP A 200 -7.04 4.67 -2.81
CA ASP A 200 -6.89 5.67 -3.86
C ASP A 200 -5.70 6.60 -3.57
N PRO A 201 -5.29 7.42 -4.55
CA PRO A 201 -4.15 8.33 -4.39
C PRO A 201 -4.35 9.34 -3.26
N PRO A 202 -3.27 9.81 -2.60
CA PRO A 202 -3.37 10.71 -1.46
C PRO A 202 -4.01 12.07 -1.78
N TRP A 203 -3.92 12.54 -3.02
CA TRP A 203 -4.53 13.80 -3.47
C TRP A 203 -6.05 13.73 -3.68
N THR A 204 -6.67 12.56 -3.41
CA THR A 204 -8.13 12.36 -3.45
C THR A 204 -8.73 12.12 -2.07
N THR A 205 -7.94 12.30 -1.00
CA THR A 205 -8.36 12.03 0.38
C THR A 205 -9.41 13.01 0.92
N THR A 206 -9.52 14.19 0.32
CA THR A 206 -10.53 15.22 0.66
C THR A 206 -10.87 16.09 -0.55
N LEU A 207 -11.98 16.81 -0.49
CA LEU A 207 -12.39 17.79 -1.50
C LEU A 207 -12.82 19.10 -0.81
N PRO A 208 -12.42 20.29 -1.33
CA PRO A 208 -11.44 20.49 -2.42
C PRO A 208 -10.09 19.83 -2.11
N ARG A 209 -9.35 19.43 -3.15
CA ARG A 209 -8.04 18.81 -2.98
C ARG A 209 -7.06 19.73 -2.27
N GLU A 210 -6.35 19.21 -1.28
CA GLU A 210 -5.30 19.93 -0.54
C GLU A 210 -3.88 19.50 -0.92
N LEU A 211 -3.75 18.40 -1.66
CA LEU A 211 -2.47 17.92 -2.20
C LEU A 211 -2.48 18.02 -3.72
N ASP A 212 -1.38 18.51 -4.29
CA ASP A 212 -1.14 18.50 -5.72
C ASP A 212 -0.18 17.34 -6.07
N ARG A 213 -0.59 16.48 -7.02
CA ARG A 213 0.25 15.39 -7.51
C ARG A 213 1.61 15.86 -8.00
N ARG A 214 1.68 17.07 -8.57
CA ARG A 214 2.89 17.65 -9.16
C ARG A 214 3.98 17.98 -8.14
N ASP A 215 3.63 18.04 -6.83
CA ASP A 215 4.57 18.28 -5.75
C ASP A 215 5.33 17.02 -5.34
N TYR A 216 4.99 15.86 -5.93
CA TYR A 216 5.55 14.55 -5.58
C TYR A 216 6.11 13.84 -6.82
N PRO A 217 7.11 12.96 -6.65
CA PRO A 217 7.58 12.12 -7.74
C PRO A 217 6.45 11.27 -8.34
N ASP A 218 6.49 11.02 -9.65
CA ASP A 218 5.46 10.26 -10.36
C ASP A 218 5.26 8.83 -9.81
N TYR A 219 6.32 8.25 -9.25
CA TYR A 219 6.27 6.93 -8.63
C TYR A 219 5.63 6.93 -7.23
N MET A 220 5.37 8.10 -6.61
CA MET A 220 4.78 8.16 -5.27
C MET A 220 3.41 7.48 -5.21
N SER A 221 2.53 7.77 -6.18
CA SER A 221 1.28 7.06 -6.39
C SER A 221 0.83 7.19 -7.84
N ARG A 222 0.70 6.07 -8.54
CA ARG A 222 0.31 6.01 -9.96
C ARG A 222 -1.17 5.70 -10.17
N ASN A 223 -1.89 5.41 -9.09
CA ASN A 223 -3.29 5.05 -9.13
C ASN A 223 -4.20 6.24 -9.45
N PHE A 224 -5.44 5.92 -9.73
CA PHE A 224 -6.54 6.86 -9.92
C PHE A 224 -7.64 6.62 -8.88
N MET A 225 -8.54 7.57 -8.75
CA MET A 225 -9.69 7.49 -7.86
C MET A 225 -10.75 6.57 -8.46
N HIS A 226 -10.79 5.31 -8.03
CA HIS A 226 -11.79 4.35 -8.53
C HIS A 226 -13.19 4.63 -7.96
N PHE A 227 -14.20 3.95 -8.49
CA PHE A 227 -15.60 4.18 -8.16
C PHE A 227 -15.92 4.05 -6.66
N ARG A 228 -15.28 3.12 -5.96
CA ARG A 228 -15.42 2.96 -4.52
C ARG A 228 -14.92 4.18 -3.74
N ALA A 229 -13.80 4.76 -4.14
CA ALA A 229 -13.27 5.99 -3.57
C ALA A 229 -14.14 7.21 -3.95
N GLN A 230 -14.64 7.26 -5.19
CA GLN A 230 -15.57 8.32 -5.63
C GLN A 230 -16.87 8.29 -4.81
N ARG A 231 -17.42 7.08 -4.54
CA ARG A 231 -18.60 6.94 -3.68
C ARG A 231 -18.32 7.41 -2.25
N SER A 232 -17.18 7.00 -1.67
CA SER A 232 -16.76 7.43 -0.34
C SER A 232 -16.64 8.95 -0.23
N ALA A 233 -15.96 9.57 -1.19
CA ALA A 233 -15.79 11.02 -1.22
C ALA A 233 -17.13 11.76 -1.43
N ARG A 234 -18.01 11.24 -2.31
CA ARG A 234 -19.32 11.83 -2.57
C ARG A 234 -20.18 11.89 -1.31
N MET A 235 -20.28 10.78 -0.57
CA MET A 235 -21.06 10.73 0.67
C MET A 235 -20.59 11.77 1.70
N ALA A 236 -19.28 11.98 1.81
CA ALA A 236 -18.73 12.97 2.73
C ALA A 236 -18.82 14.40 2.19
N TYR A 237 -18.78 14.60 0.86
CA TYR A 237 -18.79 15.91 0.23
C TYR A 237 -20.21 16.50 0.10
N GLU A 238 -21.22 15.67 -0.07
CA GLU A 238 -22.63 16.08 -0.25
C GLU A 238 -23.35 16.29 1.09
N ASP A 239 -22.68 16.06 2.22
CA ASP A 239 -23.25 16.18 3.56
C ASP A 239 -22.44 17.18 4.40
N ASP A 240 -23.07 18.31 4.71
CA ASP A 240 -22.44 19.40 5.47
C ASP A 240 -22.20 19.07 6.94
N LYS A 241 -22.91 18.07 7.50
CA LYS A 241 -22.82 17.72 8.92
C LYS A 241 -23.21 16.27 9.20
N ILE A 242 -22.25 15.39 8.99
CA ILE A 242 -22.44 13.94 9.20
C ILE A 242 -22.70 13.63 10.68
N THR A 243 -23.87 13.09 10.97
CA THR A 243 -24.21 12.55 12.29
C THR A 243 -23.65 11.14 12.46
N PHE A 244 -23.61 10.65 13.69
CA PHE A 244 -23.17 9.27 13.96
C PHE A 244 -24.04 8.22 13.24
N GLN A 245 -25.34 8.44 13.16
CA GLN A 245 -26.27 7.54 12.47
C GLN A 245 -26.03 7.53 10.95
N GLU A 246 -25.78 8.69 10.35
CA GLU A 246 -25.43 8.81 8.93
C GLU A 246 -24.08 8.16 8.65
N LEU A 247 -23.08 8.34 9.51
CA LEU A 247 -21.79 7.64 9.38
C LEU A 247 -21.97 6.11 9.38
N LEU A 248 -22.83 5.57 10.23
CA LEU A 248 -23.15 4.14 10.23
C LEU A 248 -23.87 3.72 8.95
N ALA A 249 -24.81 4.52 8.46
CA ALA A 249 -25.50 4.27 7.19
C ALA A 249 -24.52 4.29 6.01
N TYR A 250 -23.62 5.28 5.94
CA TYR A 250 -22.58 5.37 4.91
C TYR A 250 -21.64 4.18 4.93
N LYS A 251 -21.23 3.71 6.12
CA LYS A 251 -20.42 2.51 6.25
C LYS A 251 -21.09 1.26 5.69
N MET A 252 -22.42 1.19 5.79
CA MET A 252 -23.23 0.05 5.33
C MET A 252 -23.81 0.25 3.93
N ASP A 253 -23.52 1.37 3.27
CA ASP A 253 -23.99 1.68 1.92
C ASP A 253 -23.39 0.70 0.91
N THR A 254 -24.28 0.07 0.13
CA THR A 254 -23.92 -0.88 -0.92
C THR A 254 -24.09 -0.33 -2.33
N ARG A 255 -24.45 0.96 -2.47
CA ARG A 255 -24.65 1.61 -3.77
C ARG A 255 -23.36 1.66 -4.57
N MET A 256 -23.44 1.29 -5.82
CA MET A 256 -22.30 1.21 -6.71
C MET A 256 -22.27 2.42 -7.66
N GLU A 257 -21.23 3.26 -7.52
CA GLU A 257 -21.03 4.44 -8.35
C GLU A 257 -21.01 4.14 -9.86
N LEU A 258 -20.48 2.99 -10.26
CA LEU A 258 -20.48 2.55 -11.66
C LEU A 258 -21.89 2.19 -12.13
N ALA A 259 -22.67 1.54 -11.30
CA ALA A 259 -24.05 1.18 -11.65
C ALA A 259 -24.88 2.44 -11.92
N ASP A 260 -24.77 3.46 -11.07
CA ASP A 260 -25.45 4.74 -11.26
C ASP A 260 -25.14 5.45 -12.58
N ARG A 261 -24.05 5.10 -13.25
CA ARG A 261 -23.60 5.72 -14.50
C ARG A 261 -23.92 4.90 -15.74
N LEU A 262 -24.14 3.59 -15.59
CA LEU A 262 -24.20 2.70 -16.74
C LEU A 262 -25.50 1.90 -16.84
N VAL A 263 -26.23 1.70 -15.72
CA VAL A 263 -27.39 0.78 -15.73
C VAL A 263 -28.47 1.26 -16.65
N ASP A 264 -28.81 2.53 -16.64
CA ASP A 264 -29.87 3.09 -17.49
C ASP A 264 -29.53 2.93 -18.99
N ASP A 265 -28.30 3.25 -19.40
CA ASP A 265 -27.83 3.09 -20.76
C ASP A 265 -27.79 1.61 -21.20
N LEU A 266 -27.41 0.72 -20.28
CA LEU A 266 -27.38 -0.74 -20.53
C LEU A 266 -28.79 -1.31 -20.67
N VAL A 267 -29.74 -0.85 -19.86
CA VAL A 267 -31.16 -1.25 -19.96
C VAL A 267 -31.73 -0.79 -21.28
N GLU A 268 -31.56 0.48 -21.67
CA GLU A 268 -32.01 1.04 -22.94
C GLU A 268 -31.41 0.27 -24.15
N ALA A 269 -30.11 -0.02 -24.09
CA ALA A 269 -29.45 -0.79 -25.15
C ALA A 269 -29.97 -2.23 -25.21
N ALA A 270 -30.23 -2.88 -24.08
CA ALA A 270 -30.77 -4.23 -24.03
C ALA A 270 -32.22 -4.30 -24.54
N GLU A 271 -33.07 -3.34 -24.16
CA GLU A 271 -34.47 -3.24 -24.65
C GLU A 271 -34.56 -2.96 -26.14
N SER A 272 -33.58 -2.26 -26.68
CA SER A 272 -33.47 -1.95 -28.13
C SER A 272 -32.92 -3.11 -28.97
N SER A 273 -32.46 -4.19 -28.34
CA SER A 273 -31.88 -5.36 -28.98
C SER A 273 -32.99 -6.33 -29.45
N ASP A 274 -32.74 -7.10 -30.51
CA ASP A 274 -33.59 -8.21 -30.93
C ASP A 274 -33.38 -9.49 -30.07
N ASP A 275 -32.39 -9.49 -29.19
CA ASP A 275 -32.04 -10.63 -28.34
C ASP A 275 -32.94 -10.72 -27.10
N LYS A 276 -33.81 -11.73 -27.10
CA LYS A 276 -34.73 -12.03 -25.97
C LYS A 276 -34.02 -12.31 -24.63
N PHE A 277 -32.74 -12.70 -24.65
CA PHE A 277 -31.97 -12.90 -23.42
C PHE A 277 -31.61 -11.54 -22.79
N LEU A 278 -31.24 -10.56 -23.63
CA LEU A 278 -30.95 -9.19 -23.16
C LEU A 278 -32.19 -8.52 -22.61
N HIS A 279 -33.38 -8.69 -23.23
CA HIS A 279 -34.65 -8.18 -22.69
C HIS A 279 -34.96 -8.75 -21.29
N LYS A 280 -34.65 -10.05 -21.04
CA LYS A 280 -34.83 -10.64 -19.72
C LYS A 280 -33.84 -10.08 -18.70
N ALA A 281 -32.61 -9.79 -19.11
CA ALA A 281 -31.61 -9.19 -18.23
C ALA A 281 -31.95 -7.75 -17.86
N ALA A 282 -32.54 -6.97 -18.79
CA ALA A 282 -33.00 -5.60 -18.53
C ALA A 282 -34.19 -5.50 -17.56
N ALA A 283 -34.96 -6.59 -17.41
CA ALA A 283 -36.15 -6.64 -16.55
C ALA A 283 -35.86 -7.01 -15.06
N VAL A 284 -34.59 -7.25 -14.71
CA VAL A 284 -34.15 -7.60 -13.34
C VAL A 284 -33.62 -6.37 -12.64
#